data_d25009213e60d737c22916acfa173e55
#
_entry.id   d25009213e60d737c22916acfa173e55
#
_cell.length_a   1.000
_cell.length_b   1.000
_cell.length_c   1.000
_cell.angle_alpha   90.00
_cell.angle_beta   90.00
_cell.angle_gamma   90.00
#
_symmetry.space_group_name_H-M   'P 1'
#
loop_
_entity.id
_entity.type
_entity.pdbx_description
1 polymer ?
#
loop_
_entity_poly.entity_id
_entity_poly.type
_entity_poly.pdbx_seq_one_letter_code
_entity_poly.pdbx_strand_id
1 'polypeptide(L)'
;MPGRVDPLENFRFRVEIDGIQQAGFMECSGLGSHVEVVEYREGTDPATVRKLPGRVSYPDIVLKWGVTTSRDLYNWHLAVIQGQLQRKNGAVILLGADGSEQVRWNFTSAWPSKWDGPTLNAKGNDVAIESLTITCEKQEQA
;
A
#
# COMPACT_ATOMS: atom_id res chain seq x y z
N MET A 1 24.30 14.00 -17.27
CA MET A 1 24.20 15.46 -17.41
C MET A 1 23.71 16.06 -16.09
N PRO A 2 24.44 17.03 -15.56
CA PRO A 2 23.98 17.71 -14.35
C PRO A 2 22.60 18.34 -14.57
N GLY A 3 21.71 18.18 -13.64
CA GLY A 3 20.37 18.75 -13.69
C GLY A 3 19.31 17.93 -14.42
N ARG A 4 19.69 16.81 -15.03
CA ARG A 4 18.73 15.91 -15.67
C ARG A 4 18.19 14.92 -14.65
N VAL A 5 16.86 14.83 -14.55
CA VAL A 5 16.19 13.87 -13.67
C VAL A 5 15.37 12.93 -14.54
N ASP A 6 15.77 11.67 -14.58
CA ASP A 6 15.07 10.64 -15.32
C ASP A 6 14.05 9.94 -14.39
N PRO A 7 12.88 9.55 -14.92
CA PRO A 7 11.95 8.74 -14.15
C PRO A 7 12.57 7.42 -13.72
N LEU A 8 12.24 6.98 -12.50
CA LEU A 8 12.68 5.69 -12.00
C LEU A 8 11.82 4.57 -12.58
N GLU A 9 12.46 3.45 -12.86
CA GLU A 9 11.75 2.25 -13.29
C GLU A 9 10.99 1.66 -12.10
N ASN A 10 9.78 1.11 -12.34
CA ASN A 10 8.91 0.64 -11.29
C ASN A 10 8.81 -0.88 -11.19
N PHE A 11 9.76 -1.62 -11.73
CA PHE A 11 9.70 -3.07 -11.76
C PHE A 11 10.32 -3.76 -10.54
N ARG A 12 11.11 -3.06 -9.74
CA ARG A 12 11.74 -3.61 -8.53
C ARG A 12 11.27 -2.85 -7.30
N PHE A 13 10.69 -3.59 -6.38
CA PHE A 13 10.32 -3.02 -5.08
C PHE A 13 10.43 -4.07 -3.99
N ARG A 14 10.56 -3.60 -2.77
CA ARG A 14 10.61 -4.43 -1.57
C ARG A 14 9.54 -3.93 -0.60
N VAL A 15 8.94 -4.85 0.13
CA VAL A 15 7.99 -4.51 1.19
C VAL A 15 8.56 -4.99 2.53
N GLU A 16 8.62 -4.08 3.49
CA GLU A 16 9.04 -4.37 4.85
C GLU A 16 7.83 -4.18 5.76
N ILE A 17 7.53 -5.18 6.56
CA ILE A 17 6.45 -5.12 7.56
C ILE A 17 7.01 -5.71 8.84
N ASP A 18 6.78 -5.03 9.96
CA ASP A 18 7.33 -5.46 11.26
C ASP A 18 6.98 -6.92 11.57
N GLY A 19 8.01 -7.73 11.77
CA GLY A 19 7.85 -9.14 12.14
C GLY A 19 7.42 -10.07 11.03
N ILE A 20 7.29 -9.60 9.80
CA ILE A 20 6.91 -10.40 8.65
C ILE A 20 8.07 -10.47 7.68
N GLN A 21 8.45 -11.69 7.32
CA GLN A 21 9.56 -11.96 6.40
C GLN A 21 9.04 -12.70 5.19
N GLN A 22 8.30 -12.01 4.35
CA GLN A 22 7.84 -12.57 3.08
C GLN A 22 8.39 -11.72 1.95
N ALA A 23 8.82 -12.38 0.90
CA ALA A 23 9.39 -11.76 -0.29
C ALA A 23 8.63 -12.23 -1.54
N GLY A 24 9.00 -11.69 -2.68
CA GLY A 24 8.43 -12.12 -3.95
C GLY A 24 7.10 -11.46 -4.29
N PHE A 25 6.88 -10.24 -3.85
CA PHE A 25 5.70 -9.49 -4.23
C PHE A 25 5.74 -9.14 -5.72
N MET A 26 4.60 -9.30 -6.38
CA MET A 26 4.46 -9.04 -7.81
C MET A 26 3.89 -7.65 -8.07
N GLU A 27 3.05 -7.15 -7.15
CA GLU A 27 2.34 -5.90 -7.32
C GLU A 27 2.05 -5.27 -5.98
N CYS A 28 2.15 -3.95 -5.93
CA CYS A 28 1.73 -3.14 -4.79
C CYS A 28 1.00 -1.92 -5.33
N SER A 29 -0.20 -1.68 -4.85
CA SER A 29 -1.00 -0.51 -5.22
C SER A 29 -1.56 0.16 -3.97
N GLY A 30 -2.10 1.37 -4.14
CA GLY A 30 -2.71 2.08 -3.03
C GLY A 30 -1.77 3.02 -2.29
N LEU A 31 -0.61 3.33 -2.86
CA LEU A 31 0.27 4.34 -2.29
C LEU A 31 -0.28 5.73 -2.60
N GLY A 32 -0.61 6.49 -1.57
CA GLY A 32 -1.20 7.79 -1.79
C GLY A 32 -1.77 8.43 -0.54
N SER A 33 -2.37 9.58 -0.75
CA SER A 33 -3.07 10.31 0.30
C SER A 33 -4.16 11.16 -0.33
N HIS A 34 -5.17 11.47 0.46
CA HIS A 34 -6.28 12.27 -0.01
C HIS A 34 -6.70 13.26 1.07
N VAL A 35 -6.93 14.48 0.67
CA VAL A 35 -7.49 15.51 1.54
C VAL A 35 -8.86 15.89 0.97
N GLU A 36 -9.89 15.74 1.80
CA GLU A 36 -11.23 16.14 1.43
C GLU A 36 -11.29 17.62 1.14
N VAL A 37 -11.99 18.00 0.08
CA VAL A 37 -12.21 19.40 -0.26
C VAL A 37 -13.56 19.83 0.34
N VAL A 38 -13.51 20.81 1.24
CA VAL A 38 -14.71 21.39 1.84
C VAL A 38 -15.00 22.72 1.15
N GLU A 39 -16.16 22.81 0.55
CA GLU A 39 -16.60 24.07 -0.07
C GLU A 39 -17.21 24.97 0.99
N TYR A 40 -16.69 26.20 1.05
CA TYR A 40 -17.15 27.21 1.98
C TYR A 40 -17.55 28.49 1.24
N ARG A 41 -18.70 29.01 1.59
CA ARG A 41 -19.23 30.25 0.98
C ARG A 41 -19.84 31.12 2.06
N GLU A 42 -19.31 32.33 2.20
CA GLU A 42 -19.92 33.33 3.06
C GLU A 42 -21.05 34.06 2.30
N GLY A 43 -22.10 34.49 3.02
CA GLY A 43 -23.27 35.11 2.42
C GLY A 43 -22.99 36.40 1.65
N THR A 44 -21.87 37.06 1.94
CA THR A 44 -21.43 38.28 1.26
C THR A 44 -20.40 38.05 0.17
N ASP A 45 -19.94 36.80 0.00
CA ASP A 45 -18.95 36.46 -1.03
C ASP A 45 -19.55 36.58 -2.43
N PRO A 46 -18.77 37.04 -3.41
CA PRO A 46 -19.20 36.98 -4.79
C PRO A 46 -19.29 35.52 -5.25
N ALA A 47 -19.56 35.28 -6.52
CA ALA A 47 -19.89 33.97 -7.06
C ALA A 47 -18.82 32.90 -6.88
N THR A 48 -17.67 33.20 -6.30
CA THR A 48 -16.55 32.26 -6.10
C THR A 48 -16.71 31.46 -4.80
N VAL A 49 -16.69 30.16 -4.90
CA VAL A 49 -16.72 29.26 -3.74
C VAL A 49 -15.29 29.03 -3.26
N ARG A 50 -15.05 29.20 -1.97
CA ARG A 50 -13.75 28.89 -1.37
C ARG A 50 -13.65 27.39 -1.13
N LYS A 51 -12.48 26.84 -1.40
CA LYS A 51 -12.19 25.42 -1.17
C LYS A 51 -11.18 25.29 -0.06
N LEU A 52 -11.58 24.62 1.01
CA LEU A 52 -10.75 24.45 2.21
C LEU A 52 -10.38 22.98 2.37
N PRO A 53 -9.21 22.68 2.96
CA PRO A 53 -8.86 21.30 3.26
C PRO A 53 -9.70 20.77 4.41
N GLY A 54 -10.27 19.59 4.24
CA GLY A 54 -11.03 18.90 5.25
C GLY A 54 -10.28 17.71 5.80
N ARG A 55 -10.93 16.54 5.85
CA ARG A 55 -10.37 15.32 6.42
C ARG A 55 -9.27 14.74 5.54
N VAL A 56 -8.19 14.29 6.17
CA VAL A 56 -7.13 13.54 5.50
C VAL A 56 -7.46 12.05 5.58
N SER A 57 -7.29 11.35 4.47
CA SER A 57 -7.48 9.90 4.41
C SER A 57 -6.42 9.27 3.54
N TYR A 58 -6.23 7.96 3.71
CA TYR A 58 -5.23 7.20 2.99
C TYR A 58 -5.88 5.98 2.35
N PRO A 59 -5.57 5.67 1.09
CA PRO A 59 -6.11 4.48 0.46
C PRO A 59 -5.54 3.20 1.09
N ASP A 60 -6.24 2.10 0.88
CA ASP A 60 -5.73 0.80 1.29
C ASP A 60 -4.60 0.36 0.37
N ILE A 61 -3.60 -0.28 0.96
CA ILE A 61 -2.48 -0.85 0.20
C ILE A 61 -2.85 -2.29 -0.16
N VAL A 62 -2.74 -2.63 -1.43
CA VAL A 62 -2.99 -4.00 -1.91
C VAL A 62 -1.68 -4.61 -2.36
N LEU A 63 -1.31 -5.72 -1.75
CA LEU A 63 -0.14 -6.51 -2.10
C LEU A 63 -0.57 -7.78 -2.81
N LYS A 64 0.14 -8.15 -3.87
CA LYS A 64 -0.11 -9.39 -4.60
C LYS A 64 1.19 -10.17 -4.72
N TRP A 65 1.10 -11.48 -4.59
CA TRP A 65 2.24 -12.38 -4.70
C TRP A 65 1.81 -13.75 -5.21
N GLY A 66 2.74 -14.50 -5.77
CA GLY A 66 2.50 -15.90 -6.13
C GLY A 66 2.37 -16.76 -4.89
N VAL A 67 1.49 -17.76 -4.93
CA VAL A 67 1.28 -18.65 -3.79
C VAL A 67 2.60 -19.29 -3.37
N THR A 68 2.91 -19.21 -2.09
CA THR A 68 4.11 -19.77 -1.48
C THR A 68 3.75 -20.60 -0.25
N THR A 69 4.75 -21.25 0.33
CA THR A 69 4.56 -21.97 1.58
C THR A 69 4.59 -21.06 2.81
N SER A 70 5.00 -19.80 2.64
CA SER A 70 4.99 -18.83 3.72
C SER A 70 3.56 -18.43 4.07
N ARG A 71 3.25 -18.40 5.38
CA ARG A 71 1.94 -18.04 5.88
C ARG A 71 1.95 -16.79 6.75
N ASP A 72 3.03 -16.03 6.73
CA ASP A 72 3.20 -14.90 7.64
C ASP A 72 2.10 -13.85 7.45
N LEU A 73 1.83 -13.48 6.21
CA LEU A 73 0.79 -12.50 5.91
C LEU A 73 -0.61 -13.04 6.20
N TYR A 74 -0.86 -14.29 5.82
CA TYR A 74 -2.13 -14.92 6.13
C TYR A 74 -2.36 -15.03 7.64
N ASN A 75 -1.34 -15.42 8.40
CA ASN A 75 -1.44 -15.53 9.86
C ASN A 75 -1.73 -14.18 10.51
N TRP A 76 -1.18 -13.11 9.97
CA TRP A 76 -1.48 -11.77 10.44
C TRP A 76 -2.97 -11.44 10.24
N HIS A 77 -3.51 -11.76 9.07
CA HIS A 77 -4.94 -11.58 8.81
C HIS A 77 -5.81 -12.50 9.67
N LEU A 78 -5.39 -13.75 9.84
CA LEU A 78 -6.09 -14.71 10.69
C LEU A 78 -6.22 -14.21 12.13
N ALA A 79 -5.19 -13.56 12.66
CA ALA A 79 -5.24 -12.97 13.99
C ALA A 79 -6.35 -11.93 14.11
N VAL A 80 -6.55 -11.11 13.08
CA VAL A 80 -7.65 -10.13 13.06
C VAL A 80 -9.01 -10.83 13.09
N ILE A 81 -9.16 -11.90 12.31
CA ILE A 81 -10.40 -12.69 12.29
C ILE A 81 -10.69 -13.27 13.69
N GLN A 82 -9.66 -13.67 14.41
CA GLN A 82 -9.78 -14.25 15.74
C GLN A 82 -9.90 -13.20 16.85
N GLY A 83 -10.04 -11.93 16.48
CA GLY A 83 -10.21 -10.86 17.47
C GLY A 83 -8.91 -10.35 18.07
N GLN A 84 -7.76 -10.72 17.51
CA GLN A 84 -6.44 -10.32 18.00
C GLN A 84 -5.80 -9.33 17.01
N LEU A 85 -6.29 -8.11 17.02
CA LEU A 85 -5.77 -7.08 16.13
C LEU A 85 -4.34 -6.72 16.50
N GLN A 86 -3.44 -6.89 15.53
CA GLN A 86 -2.04 -6.50 15.64
C GLN A 86 -1.74 -5.46 14.57
N ARG A 87 -1.61 -4.21 14.98
CA ARG A 87 -1.22 -3.13 14.08
C ARG A 87 0.28 -3.14 13.89
N LYS A 88 0.71 -2.99 12.65
CA LYS A 88 2.12 -3.01 12.30
C LYS A 88 2.49 -1.81 11.45
N ASN A 89 3.73 -1.40 11.55
CA ASN A 89 4.31 -0.39 10.68
C ASN A 89 5.10 -1.09 9.59
N GLY A 90 5.24 -0.42 8.46
CA GLY A 90 6.02 -0.98 7.38
C GLY A 90 6.37 0.06 6.34
N ALA A 91 6.96 -0.40 5.26
CA ALA A 91 7.36 0.45 4.15
C ALA A 91 7.33 -0.31 2.84
N VAL A 92 7.04 0.43 1.78
CA VAL A 92 7.23 -0.03 0.40
C VAL A 92 8.40 0.77 -0.17
N ILE A 93 9.35 0.07 -0.76
CA ILE A 93 10.62 0.66 -1.18
C ILE A 93 10.86 0.36 -2.65
N LEU A 94 10.97 1.42 -3.45
CA LEU A 94 11.37 1.30 -4.85
C LEU A 94 12.88 1.19 -4.92
N LEU A 95 13.36 0.16 -5.61
CA LEU A 95 14.78 -0.14 -5.73
C LEU A 95 15.32 0.29 -7.10
N GLY A 96 16.55 0.76 -7.11
CA GLY A 96 17.28 1.03 -8.34
C GLY A 96 17.80 -0.24 -9.00
N ALA A 97 18.39 -0.10 -10.18
CA ALA A 97 18.94 -1.20 -10.94
C ALA A 97 20.05 -1.94 -10.19
N ASP A 98 20.78 -1.24 -9.33
CA ASP A 98 21.83 -1.79 -8.48
C ASP A 98 21.31 -2.37 -7.15
N GLY A 99 20.00 -2.35 -6.94
CA GLY A 99 19.37 -2.82 -5.70
C GLY A 99 19.33 -1.81 -4.59
N SER A 100 19.82 -0.58 -4.81
CA SER A 100 19.80 0.47 -3.78
C SER A 100 18.39 1.05 -3.63
N GLU A 101 18.10 1.52 -2.42
CA GLU A 101 16.84 2.18 -2.11
C GLU A 101 16.76 3.55 -2.80
N GLN A 102 15.72 3.77 -3.59
CA GLN A 102 15.53 5.04 -4.31
C GLN A 102 14.40 5.87 -3.69
N VAL A 103 13.25 5.27 -3.45
CA VAL A 103 12.10 5.94 -2.86
C VAL A 103 11.49 5.02 -1.82
N ARG A 104 11.06 5.60 -0.70
CA ARG A 104 10.44 4.86 0.40
C ARG A 104 9.10 5.48 0.76
N TRP A 105 8.08 4.65 0.85
CA TRP A 105 6.76 5.03 1.38
C TRP A 105 6.54 4.27 2.67
N ASN A 106 6.46 5.00 3.78
CA ASN A 106 6.19 4.41 5.09
C ASN A 106 4.69 4.40 5.36
N PHE A 107 4.21 3.34 5.97
CA PHE A 107 2.84 3.29 6.48
C PHE A 107 2.84 2.89 7.95
N THR A 108 1.88 3.41 8.69
CA THR A 108 1.82 3.20 10.14
C THR A 108 0.44 2.72 10.58
N SER A 109 0.43 1.98 11.68
CA SER A 109 -0.78 1.45 12.30
C SER A 109 -1.64 0.69 11.30
N ALA A 110 -1.00 -0.19 10.54
CA ALA A 110 -1.63 -0.96 9.48
C ALA A 110 -2.11 -2.32 9.99
N TRP A 111 -3.19 -2.78 9.42
CA TRP A 111 -3.71 -4.12 9.69
C TRP A 111 -4.39 -4.67 8.44
N PRO A 112 -4.37 -5.98 8.23
CA PRO A 112 -4.92 -6.58 7.02
C PRO A 112 -6.43 -6.70 7.13
N SER A 113 -7.14 -5.98 6.28
CA SER A 113 -8.60 -5.95 6.28
C SER A 113 -9.23 -7.00 5.38
N LYS A 114 -8.48 -7.48 4.37
CA LYS A 114 -9.00 -8.43 3.40
C LYS A 114 -7.89 -9.33 2.88
N TRP A 115 -8.18 -10.60 2.76
CA TRP A 115 -7.30 -11.56 2.09
C TRP A 115 -8.08 -12.27 1.01
N ASP A 116 -7.54 -12.31 -0.19
CA ASP A 116 -8.11 -13.04 -1.31
C ASP A 116 -7.22 -14.20 -1.67
N GLY A 117 -7.77 -15.39 -1.60
CA GLY A 117 -7.07 -16.59 -2.02
C GLY A 117 -6.95 -16.67 -3.54
N PRO A 118 -6.11 -17.58 -4.04
CA PRO A 118 -5.90 -17.71 -5.46
C PRO A 118 -7.10 -18.35 -6.17
N THR A 119 -7.26 -18.03 -7.45
CA THR A 119 -8.13 -18.79 -8.32
C THR A 119 -7.33 -19.98 -8.84
N LEU A 120 -7.82 -21.18 -8.57
CA LEU A 120 -7.16 -22.41 -8.98
C LEU A 120 -7.82 -22.96 -10.24
N ASN A 121 -7.02 -23.20 -11.28
CA ASN A 121 -7.48 -23.72 -12.54
C ASN A 121 -6.51 -24.82 -13.02
N ALA A 122 -6.97 -26.06 -12.95
CA ALA A 122 -6.15 -27.21 -13.31
C ALA A 122 -5.75 -27.26 -14.79
N LYS A 123 -6.48 -26.54 -15.64
CA LYS A 123 -6.21 -26.50 -17.08
C LYS A 123 -5.38 -25.29 -17.52
N GLY A 124 -5.17 -24.33 -16.60
CA GLY A 124 -4.44 -23.12 -16.90
C GLY A 124 -2.94 -23.27 -16.60
N ASN A 125 -2.13 -22.45 -17.26
CA ASN A 125 -0.70 -22.35 -17.02
C ASN A 125 -0.35 -21.12 -16.17
N ASP A 126 -1.36 -20.40 -15.71
CA ASP A 126 -1.15 -19.17 -14.94
C ASP A 126 -0.68 -19.46 -13.53
N VAL A 127 0.16 -18.57 -13.01
CA VAL A 127 0.60 -18.62 -11.62
C VAL A 127 -0.57 -18.28 -10.72
N ALA A 128 -0.78 -19.09 -9.67
CA ALA A 128 -1.78 -18.78 -8.66
C ALA A 128 -1.33 -17.57 -7.84
N ILE A 129 -2.20 -16.58 -7.69
CA ILE A 129 -1.87 -15.31 -7.06
C ILE A 129 -2.78 -15.08 -5.86
N GLU A 130 -2.17 -14.73 -4.73
CA GLU A 130 -2.86 -14.28 -3.54
C GLU A 130 -2.75 -12.77 -3.41
N SER A 131 -3.72 -12.15 -2.75
CA SER A 131 -3.65 -10.73 -2.44
C SER A 131 -4.06 -10.43 -1.01
N LEU A 132 -3.48 -9.37 -0.45
CA LEU A 132 -3.79 -8.88 0.87
C LEU A 132 -4.04 -7.38 0.79
N THR A 133 -5.17 -6.94 1.34
CA THR A 133 -5.49 -5.53 1.45
C THR A 133 -5.17 -5.07 2.87
N ILE A 134 -4.32 -4.06 2.96
CA ILE A 134 -3.85 -3.51 4.23
C ILE A 134 -4.46 -2.13 4.42
N THR A 135 -5.16 -1.96 5.52
CA THR A 135 -5.70 -0.66 5.93
C THR A 135 -4.71 0.00 6.87
N CYS A 136 -4.32 1.22 6.60
CA CYS A 136 -3.36 1.95 7.42
C CYS A 136 -3.91 3.30 7.85
N GLU A 137 -3.42 3.79 8.99
CA GLU A 137 -3.84 5.09 9.50
C GLU A 137 -3.07 6.24 8.88
N LYS A 138 -1.86 5.99 8.39
CA LYS A 138 -1.03 7.01 7.78
C LYS A 138 -0.08 6.42 6.75
N GLN A 139 0.12 7.15 5.66
CA GLN A 139 1.16 6.90 4.69
C GLN A 139 1.99 8.16 4.49
N GLU A 140 3.28 8.01 4.29
CA GLU A 140 4.17 9.13 4.13
C GLU A 140 5.35 8.74 3.24
N GLN A 141 5.66 9.57 2.26
CA GLN A 141 6.87 9.40 1.47
C GLN A 141 8.05 10.00 2.23
N ALA A 142 9.04 9.16 2.46
CA ALA A 142 10.24 9.59 3.17
C ALA A 142 11.26 10.20 2.22
#